data_1b9ebedbcd66d10b1359e4fc28ee1d22
#
_entry.id   1b9ebedbcd66d10b1359e4fc28ee1d22
#
_cell.length_a   1.000
_cell.length_b   1.000
_cell.length_c   1.000
_cell.angle_alpha   90.00
_cell.angle_beta   90.00
_cell.angle_gamma   90.00
#
_symmetry.space_group_name_H-M   'P 1'
#
loop_
_entity.id
_entity.type
_entity.pdbx_description
1 polymer ?
#
loop_
_entity_poly.entity_id
_entity_poly.type
_entity_poly.pdbx_seq_one_letter_code
_entity_poly.pdbx_strand_id
1 'polypeptide(L)'
;IIITSILLIARIFYLQVIDENLKLQSENNAIKKVFDFPERGYIYDRNGKLLVANQPSYDIMVVPREIKNIDTTEFCSLLHITKEYFIKKIEKARVYSPMLPSVFLSQLNKAEYAAFQEKERKFEGFYTQKRSLRDYQVKECANIFGFITQVNEAILNKNKYYNSGDLIGKQGVEQQYEETLRGIKGVKYLLRDKHNKIIGPYKNGQFDTIAQQGKDLTLTIDHELQKYGTDLMINKRGGIVAIEPKTGE
;
A
#
# COMPACT_ATOMS: atom_id res chain seq x y z
N ILE A 1 4.51 46.93 34.77
CA ILE A 1 5.48 46.38 33.79
C ILE A 1 6.14 45.10 34.36
N ILE A 2 6.74 45.09 35.57
CA ILE A 2 7.42 43.95 36.11
C ILE A 2 6.46 42.76 36.36
N ILE A 3 5.29 42.99 36.93
CA ILE A 3 4.25 41.97 37.15
C ILE A 3 3.76 41.35 35.84
N THR A 4 3.53 42.20 34.81
CA THR A 4 3.10 41.68 33.50
C THR A 4 4.18 40.86 32.80
N SER A 5 5.46 41.25 32.95
CA SER A 5 6.58 40.47 32.44
C SER A 5 6.70 39.10 33.12
N ILE A 6 6.54 39.04 34.49
CA ILE A 6 6.57 37.78 35.22
C ILE A 6 5.41 36.85 34.77
N LEU A 7 4.20 37.40 34.59
CA LEU A 7 3.05 36.65 34.11
C LEU A 7 3.29 36.10 32.69
N LEU A 8 3.87 36.87 31.80
CA LEU A 8 4.22 36.41 30.44
C LEU A 8 5.27 35.28 30.45
N ILE A 9 6.32 35.46 31.28
CA ILE A 9 7.37 34.42 31.42
C ILE A 9 6.77 33.15 32.00
N ALA A 10 5.95 33.24 33.03
CA ALA A 10 5.26 32.06 33.60
C ALA A 10 4.33 31.38 32.59
N ARG A 11 3.62 32.16 31.76
CA ARG A 11 2.77 31.62 30.70
C ARG A 11 3.57 30.92 29.61
N ILE A 12 4.69 31.49 29.19
CA ILE A 12 5.58 30.89 28.19
C ILE A 12 6.19 29.60 28.74
N PHE A 13 6.64 29.64 29.99
CA PHE A 13 7.17 28.44 30.66
C PHE A 13 6.12 27.32 30.73
N TYR A 14 4.89 27.64 31.11
CA TYR A 14 3.77 26.68 31.12
C TYR A 14 3.55 26.04 29.74
N LEU A 15 3.46 26.86 28.68
CA LEU A 15 3.22 26.41 27.31
C LEU A 15 4.39 25.62 26.71
N GLN A 16 5.64 25.89 27.10
CA GLN A 16 6.82 25.24 26.54
C GLN A 16 7.26 24.00 27.29
N VAL A 17 7.03 23.95 28.59
CA VAL A 17 7.59 22.90 29.47
C VAL A 17 6.53 21.99 30.02
N ILE A 18 5.34 22.51 30.37
CA ILE A 18 4.31 21.75 31.09
C ILE A 18 3.24 21.20 30.16
N ASP A 19 2.93 21.92 29.07
CA ASP A 19 1.90 21.46 28.12
C ASP A 19 2.42 20.37 27.18
N GLU A 20 2.29 19.12 27.61
CA GLU A 20 2.67 17.94 26.84
C GLU A 20 1.86 17.78 25.53
N ASN A 21 0.65 18.33 25.47
CA ASN A 21 -0.18 18.27 24.26
C ASN A 21 0.43 19.07 23.12
N LEU A 22 0.96 20.28 23.39
CA LEU A 22 1.63 21.09 22.38
C LEU A 22 2.95 20.45 21.93
N LYS A 23 3.66 19.81 22.83
CA LYS A 23 4.87 19.05 22.53
C LYS A 23 4.57 17.84 21.64
N LEU A 24 3.54 17.07 21.99
CA LEU A 24 3.05 15.95 21.18
C LEU A 24 2.56 16.38 19.80
N GLN A 25 1.86 17.51 19.69
CA GLN A 25 1.44 18.06 18.40
C GLN A 25 2.62 18.52 17.56
N SER A 26 3.62 19.15 18.16
CA SER A 26 4.85 19.56 17.47
C SER A 26 5.64 18.34 16.98
N GLU A 27 5.80 17.30 17.82
CA GLU A 27 6.46 16.06 17.44
C GLU A 27 5.67 15.31 16.34
N ASN A 28 4.34 15.24 16.43
CA ASN A 28 3.50 14.61 15.41
C ASN A 28 3.55 15.34 14.05
N ASN A 29 3.69 16.66 14.05
CA ASN A 29 3.85 17.43 12.82
C ASN A 29 5.25 17.27 12.19
N ALA A 30 6.26 17.00 13.01
CA ALA A 30 7.63 16.79 12.56
C ALA A 30 7.92 15.35 12.12
N ILE A 31 7.04 14.39 12.42
CA ILE A 31 7.25 12.97 12.13
C ILE A 31 6.41 12.54 10.92
N LYS A 32 7.08 11.99 9.90
CA LYS A 32 6.43 11.31 8.77
C LYS A 32 6.45 9.80 8.99
N LYS A 33 5.27 9.19 9.02
CA LYS A 33 5.14 7.73 8.99
C LYS A 33 5.22 7.26 7.55
N VAL A 34 6.15 6.35 7.27
CA VAL A 34 6.30 5.70 5.96
C VAL A 34 6.06 4.21 6.18
N PHE A 35 5.09 3.66 5.45
CA PHE A 35 4.78 2.23 5.52
C PHE A 35 5.66 1.46 4.53
N ASP A 36 6.25 0.38 5.03
CA ASP A 36 6.95 -0.61 4.22
C ASP A 36 6.02 -1.81 4.03
N PHE A 37 5.70 -2.11 2.76
CA PHE A 37 4.73 -3.16 2.44
C PHE A 37 5.46 -4.48 2.29
N PRO A 38 5.07 -5.51 3.09
CA PRO A 38 5.63 -6.83 2.94
C PRO A 38 5.19 -7.48 1.63
N GLU A 39 5.97 -8.43 1.17
CA GLU A 39 5.53 -9.33 0.12
C GLU A 39 4.49 -10.32 0.69
N ARG A 40 3.47 -10.61 -0.11
CA ARG A 40 2.46 -11.61 0.28
C ARG A 40 3.07 -13.01 0.17
N GLY A 41 2.61 -13.94 1.01
CA GLY A 41 3.01 -15.34 0.92
C GLY A 41 2.67 -15.93 -0.46
N TYR A 42 3.48 -16.86 -0.94
CA TYR A 42 3.23 -17.62 -2.17
C TYR A 42 2.13 -18.66 -1.95
N ILE A 43 1.51 -19.11 -3.03
CA ILE A 43 0.52 -20.20 -2.98
C ILE A 43 1.02 -21.36 -3.86
N TYR A 44 1.10 -22.52 -3.27
CA TYR A 44 1.57 -23.74 -3.89
C TYR A 44 0.45 -24.79 -3.96
N ASP A 45 0.56 -25.73 -4.90
CA ASP A 45 -0.26 -26.95 -4.91
C ASP A 45 0.29 -27.98 -3.90
N ARG A 46 -0.39 -29.14 -3.78
CA ARG A 46 0.02 -30.23 -2.90
C ARG A 46 1.41 -30.81 -3.22
N ASN A 47 1.85 -30.67 -4.46
CA ASN A 47 3.12 -31.20 -4.96
C ASN A 47 4.26 -30.17 -4.90
N GLY A 48 3.99 -28.95 -4.36
CA GLY A 48 4.95 -27.86 -4.27
C GLY A 48 5.10 -27.04 -5.55
N LYS A 49 4.19 -27.19 -6.53
CA LYS A 49 4.16 -26.37 -7.73
C LYS A 49 3.64 -24.97 -7.39
N LEU A 50 4.36 -23.94 -7.80
CA LEU A 50 3.96 -22.54 -7.59
C LEU A 50 2.74 -22.21 -8.44
N LEU A 51 1.65 -21.80 -7.79
CA LEU A 51 0.39 -21.43 -8.42
C LEU A 51 0.20 -19.92 -8.48
N VAL A 52 0.55 -19.22 -7.39
CA VAL A 52 0.45 -17.75 -7.30
C VAL A 52 1.74 -17.19 -6.75
N ALA A 53 2.38 -16.37 -7.56
CA ALA A 53 3.61 -15.65 -7.24
C ALA A 53 3.35 -14.17 -6.91
N ASN A 54 4.42 -13.44 -6.67
CA ASN A 54 4.42 -11.99 -6.53
C ASN A 54 5.20 -11.36 -7.67
N GLN A 55 4.64 -10.29 -8.25
CA GLN A 55 5.32 -9.45 -9.22
C GLN A 55 5.54 -8.06 -8.64
N PRO A 56 6.78 -7.53 -8.65
CA PRO A 56 7.02 -6.17 -8.21
C PRO A 56 6.31 -5.18 -9.14
N SER A 57 5.62 -4.23 -8.55
CA SER A 57 4.97 -3.12 -9.22
C SER A 57 5.31 -1.82 -8.50
N TYR A 58 5.08 -0.71 -9.17
CA TYR A 58 5.33 0.61 -8.62
C TYR A 58 4.08 1.46 -8.77
N ASP A 59 3.73 2.14 -7.68
CA ASP A 59 2.64 3.11 -7.67
C ASP A 59 3.22 4.52 -7.54
N ILE A 60 2.61 5.50 -8.20
CA ILE A 60 2.87 6.91 -7.93
C ILE A 60 1.90 7.34 -6.84
N MET A 61 2.47 7.80 -5.74
CA MET A 61 1.74 8.38 -4.62
C MET A 61 1.75 9.88 -4.73
N VAL A 62 0.70 10.53 -4.21
CA VAL A 62 0.60 11.97 -4.13
C VAL A 62 0.22 12.44 -2.73
N VAL A 63 0.87 13.48 -2.24
CA VAL A 63 0.48 14.24 -1.04
C VAL A 63 0.00 15.61 -1.50
N PRO A 64 -1.32 15.87 -1.55
CA PRO A 64 -1.86 17.08 -2.19
C PRO A 64 -1.33 18.38 -1.64
N ARG A 65 -1.02 18.45 -0.35
CA ARG A 65 -0.44 19.64 0.32
C ARG A 65 0.99 19.94 -0.11
N GLU A 66 1.73 18.94 -0.53
CA GLU A 66 3.16 19.07 -0.90
C GLU A 66 3.34 19.44 -2.38
N ILE A 67 2.25 19.50 -3.16
CA ILE A 67 2.30 19.87 -4.58
C ILE A 67 2.62 21.37 -4.69
N LYS A 68 3.74 21.69 -5.35
CA LYS A 68 4.16 23.07 -5.66
C LYS A 68 4.54 23.16 -7.12
N ASN A 69 4.08 24.22 -7.79
CA ASN A 69 4.50 24.67 -9.14
C ASN A 69 4.92 23.57 -10.13
N ILE A 70 4.06 22.56 -10.32
CA ILE A 70 4.33 21.43 -11.21
C ILE A 70 3.96 21.82 -12.64
N ASP A 71 4.86 21.54 -13.59
CA ASP A 71 4.50 21.51 -15.00
C ASP A 71 3.60 20.29 -15.28
N THR A 72 2.29 20.56 -15.26
CA THR A 72 1.27 19.52 -15.51
C THR A 72 1.36 18.96 -16.92
N THR A 73 1.89 19.70 -17.89
CA THR A 73 2.02 19.27 -19.26
C THR A 73 3.14 18.25 -19.39
N GLU A 74 4.33 18.54 -18.83
CA GLU A 74 5.44 17.60 -18.77
C GLU A 74 5.06 16.34 -17.99
N PHE A 75 4.39 16.51 -16.84
CA PHE A 75 3.93 15.38 -16.00
C PHE A 75 2.96 14.46 -16.76
N CYS A 76 1.95 15.04 -17.41
CA CYS A 76 0.96 14.27 -18.15
C CYS A 76 1.55 13.55 -19.37
N SER A 77 2.48 14.20 -20.10
CA SER A 77 3.16 13.59 -21.23
C SER A 77 4.05 12.41 -20.82
N LEU A 78 4.74 12.55 -19.67
CA LEU A 78 5.61 11.51 -19.13
C LEU A 78 4.86 10.21 -18.77
N LEU A 79 3.65 10.36 -18.23
CA LEU A 79 2.83 9.23 -17.77
C LEU A 79 1.72 8.84 -18.74
N HIS A 80 1.71 9.43 -19.94
CA HIS A 80 0.70 9.18 -20.97
C HIS A 80 -0.75 9.35 -20.48
N ILE A 81 -0.99 10.32 -19.60
CA ILE A 81 -2.31 10.63 -19.04
C ILE A 81 -2.85 11.96 -19.55
N THR A 82 -4.17 12.13 -19.51
CA THR A 82 -4.81 13.40 -19.88
C THR A 82 -4.79 14.38 -18.70
N LYS A 83 -4.81 15.67 -19.00
CA LYS A 83 -4.88 16.73 -17.98
C LYS A 83 -6.17 16.63 -17.13
N GLU A 84 -7.27 16.21 -17.73
CA GLU A 84 -8.54 15.98 -17.02
C GLU A 84 -8.41 14.85 -16.01
N TYR A 85 -7.76 13.75 -16.38
CA TYR A 85 -7.48 12.64 -15.48
C TYR A 85 -6.62 13.10 -14.30
N PHE A 86 -5.57 13.90 -14.56
CA PHE A 86 -4.71 14.47 -13.52
C PHE A 86 -5.52 15.29 -12.52
N ILE A 87 -6.33 16.24 -12.98
CA ILE A 87 -7.17 17.11 -12.13
C ILE A 87 -8.11 16.26 -11.27
N LYS A 88 -8.85 15.33 -11.90
CA LYS A 88 -9.78 14.44 -11.19
C LYS A 88 -9.12 13.62 -10.08
N LYS A 89 -7.90 13.13 -10.34
CA LYS A 89 -7.14 12.34 -9.33
C LYS A 89 -6.66 13.21 -8.18
N ILE A 90 -6.19 14.42 -8.45
CA ILE A 90 -5.78 15.38 -7.40
C ILE A 90 -6.97 15.81 -6.55
N GLU A 91 -8.12 16.10 -7.15
CA GLU A 91 -9.35 16.43 -6.41
C GLU A 91 -9.78 15.28 -5.51
N LYS A 92 -9.81 14.05 -6.03
CA LYS A 92 -10.10 12.86 -5.22
C LYS A 92 -9.14 12.70 -4.04
N ALA A 93 -7.85 12.91 -4.26
CA ALA A 93 -6.84 12.84 -3.21
C ALA A 93 -7.04 13.94 -2.15
N ARG A 94 -7.39 15.18 -2.55
CA ARG A 94 -7.70 16.30 -1.64
C ARG A 94 -8.94 16.05 -0.79
N VAL A 95 -9.99 15.49 -1.39
CA VAL A 95 -11.24 15.13 -0.68
C VAL A 95 -10.97 14.06 0.37
N TYR A 96 -10.13 13.07 0.04
CA TYR A 96 -9.75 12.04 1.01
C TYR A 96 -8.92 12.62 2.15
N SER A 97 -7.82 13.27 1.85
CA SER A 97 -7.00 14.02 2.80
C SER A 97 -5.97 14.88 2.08
N PRO A 98 -5.84 16.16 2.42
CA PRO A 98 -4.78 17.00 1.87
C PRO A 98 -3.37 16.62 2.39
N MET A 99 -3.26 15.94 3.53
CA MET A 99 -1.99 15.65 4.21
C MET A 99 -1.52 14.20 4.07
N LEU A 100 -2.45 13.27 3.86
CA LEU A 100 -2.12 11.85 3.77
C LEU A 100 -1.78 11.47 2.32
N PRO A 101 -0.82 10.54 2.15
CA PRO A 101 -0.53 9.99 0.84
C PRO A 101 -1.74 9.28 0.25
N SER A 102 -1.98 9.49 -1.04
CA SER A 102 -3.01 8.80 -1.83
C SER A 102 -2.39 8.22 -3.09
N VAL A 103 -2.93 7.11 -3.57
CA VAL A 103 -2.50 6.51 -4.83
C VAL A 103 -2.98 7.38 -5.99
N PHE A 104 -2.05 7.97 -6.73
CA PHE A 104 -2.33 8.76 -7.93
C PHE A 104 -2.46 7.86 -9.16
N LEU A 105 -1.43 7.05 -9.43
CA LEU A 105 -1.41 6.08 -10.52
C LEU A 105 -0.83 4.77 -9.99
N SER A 106 -1.50 3.65 -10.27
CA SER A 106 -1.09 2.32 -9.83
C SER A 106 -0.55 1.49 -10.97
N GLN A 107 0.29 0.51 -10.64
CA GLN A 107 0.75 -0.52 -11.56
C GLN A 107 1.57 0.00 -12.74
N LEU A 108 2.52 0.89 -12.47
CA LEU A 108 3.44 1.35 -13.49
C LEU A 108 4.28 0.18 -14.01
N ASN A 109 4.48 0.17 -15.32
CA ASN A 109 5.46 -0.72 -15.92
C ASN A 109 6.89 -0.24 -15.64
N LYS A 110 7.89 -1.08 -15.90
CA LYS A 110 9.29 -0.76 -15.62
C LYS A 110 9.80 0.48 -16.36
N ALA A 111 9.32 0.71 -17.58
CA ALA A 111 9.73 1.86 -18.39
C ALA A 111 9.13 3.16 -17.87
N GLU A 112 7.84 3.18 -17.54
CA GLU A 112 7.16 4.32 -16.93
C GLU A 112 7.76 4.67 -15.57
N TYR A 113 8.05 3.64 -14.74
CA TYR A 113 8.72 3.84 -13.47
C TYR A 113 10.08 4.48 -13.62
N ALA A 114 10.94 3.96 -14.53
CA ALA A 114 12.27 4.50 -14.75
C ALA A 114 12.22 5.95 -15.24
N ALA A 115 11.33 6.26 -16.20
CA ALA A 115 11.14 7.60 -16.72
C ALA A 115 10.66 8.57 -15.65
N PHE A 116 9.73 8.14 -14.79
CA PHE A 116 9.25 8.96 -13.69
C PHE A 116 10.33 9.19 -12.63
N GLN A 117 11.07 8.15 -12.24
CA GLN A 117 12.10 8.22 -11.22
C GLN A 117 13.24 9.18 -11.58
N GLU A 118 13.61 9.25 -12.87
CA GLU A 118 14.60 10.21 -13.37
C GLU A 118 14.17 11.67 -13.11
N LYS A 119 12.87 11.94 -13.22
CA LYS A 119 12.29 13.28 -13.09
C LYS A 119 11.53 13.52 -11.78
N GLU A 120 11.49 12.56 -10.87
CA GLU A 120 10.74 12.62 -9.62
C GLU A 120 11.01 13.92 -8.82
N ARG A 121 12.28 14.38 -8.82
CA ARG A 121 12.68 15.61 -8.12
C ARG A 121 12.01 16.87 -8.65
N LYS A 122 11.51 16.88 -9.89
CA LYS A 122 10.79 18.01 -10.48
C LYS A 122 9.34 18.10 -10.03
N PHE A 123 8.79 16.97 -9.54
CA PHE A 123 7.38 16.82 -9.24
C PHE A 123 7.16 16.74 -7.72
N GLU A 124 7.38 17.88 -7.04
CA GLU A 124 7.20 17.96 -5.59
C GLU A 124 5.78 17.52 -5.19
N GLY A 125 5.70 16.68 -4.16
CA GLY A 125 4.44 16.10 -3.68
C GLY A 125 4.07 14.77 -4.32
N PHE A 126 4.84 14.31 -5.32
CA PHE A 126 4.72 12.97 -5.90
C PHE A 126 5.95 12.15 -5.56
N TYR A 127 5.75 10.85 -5.31
CA TYR A 127 6.84 9.90 -5.10
C TYR A 127 6.41 8.50 -5.50
N THR A 128 7.41 7.66 -5.76
CA THR A 128 7.17 6.27 -6.11
C THR A 128 7.15 5.38 -4.87
N GLN A 129 6.25 4.39 -4.86
CA GLN A 129 6.17 3.38 -3.82
C GLN A 129 6.15 1.99 -4.44
N LYS A 130 7.11 1.14 -4.00
CA LYS A 130 7.13 -0.27 -4.41
C LYS A 130 5.92 -0.99 -3.80
N ARG A 131 5.26 -1.78 -4.62
CA ARG A 131 4.14 -2.66 -4.26
C ARG A 131 4.41 -4.06 -4.78
N SER A 132 3.74 -5.01 -4.18
CA SER A 132 3.71 -6.39 -4.68
C SER A 132 2.32 -6.68 -5.22
N LEU A 133 2.24 -7.03 -6.50
CA LEU A 133 1.02 -7.52 -7.13
C LEU A 133 1.05 -9.04 -7.20
N ARG A 134 -0.14 -9.64 -7.33
CA ARG A 134 -0.26 -11.07 -7.59
C ARG A 134 0.00 -11.39 -9.05
N ASP A 135 0.76 -12.46 -9.24
CA ASP A 135 1.02 -13.05 -10.53
C ASP A 135 0.51 -14.50 -10.51
N TYR A 136 -0.60 -14.72 -11.20
CA TYR A 136 -1.26 -16.02 -11.27
C TYR A 136 -0.64 -16.83 -12.39
N GLN A 137 0.22 -17.81 -12.02
CA GLN A 137 0.98 -18.62 -12.96
C GLN A 137 0.11 -19.60 -13.75
N VAL A 138 -1.08 -19.89 -13.23
CA VAL A 138 -2.03 -20.86 -13.80
C VAL A 138 -3.40 -20.22 -13.94
N LYS A 139 -4.12 -20.56 -15.01
CA LYS A 139 -5.44 -20.00 -15.32
C LYS A 139 -6.59 -20.86 -14.78
N GLU A 140 -6.33 -22.13 -14.58
CA GLU A 140 -7.36 -23.16 -14.32
C GLU A 140 -8.04 -22.98 -12.97
N CYS A 141 -7.36 -22.42 -11.98
CA CYS A 141 -7.86 -22.30 -10.60
C CYS A 141 -8.36 -20.89 -10.25
N ALA A 142 -8.64 -20.03 -11.21
CA ALA A 142 -8.97 -18.61 -10.97
C ALA A 142 -10.13 -18.41 -9.98
N ASN A 143 -11.17 -19.25 -10.04
CA ASN A 143 -12.31 -19.17 -9.14
C ASN A 143 -11.97 -19.54 -7.69
N ILE A 144 -10.97 -20.41 -7.51
CA ILE A 144 -10.53 -20.89 -6.19
C ILE A 144 -9.59 -19.85 -5.56
N PHE A 145 -8.61 -19.37 -6.30
CA PHE A 145 -7.68 -18.36 -5.79
C PHE A 145 -8.37 -17.06 -5.44
N GLY A 146 -9.34 -16.66 -6.26
CA GLY A 146 -9.92 -15.34 -6.19
C GLY A 146 -8.95 -14.27 -6.70
N PHE A 147 -9.05 -13.07 -6.16
CA PHE A 147 -8.19 -11.94 -6.57
C PHE A 147 -8.05 -10.92 -5.46
N ILE A 148 -7.02 -10.09 -5.58
CA ILE A 148 -6.80 -8.94 -4.70
C ILE A 148 -7.34 -7.66 -5.34
N THR A 149 -7.80 -6.72 -4.52
CA THR A 149 -8.30 -5.40 -4.96
C THR A 149 -7.91 -4.33 -3.96
N GLN A 150 -8.03 -3.07 -4.37
CA GLN A 150 -7.87 -1.96 -3.43
C GLN A 150 -9.00 -1.95 -2.40
N VAL A 151 -8.64 -1.59 -1.17
CA VAL A 151 -9.56 -1.44 -0.04
C VAL A 151 -10.55 -0.33 -0.34
N ASN A 152 -11.84 -0.58 -0.06
CA ASN A 152 -12.90 0.41 -0.17
C ASN A 152 -13.19 1.07 1.20
N GLU A 153 -13.99 2.15 1.21
CA GLU A 153 -14.33 2.90 2.42
C GLU A 153 -15.03 2.03 3.48
N ALA A 154 -15.85 1.07 3.08
CA ALA A 154 -16.53 0.17 4.00
C ALA A 154 -15.55 -0.71 4.79
N ILE A 155 -14.44 -1.15 4.17
CA ILE A 155 -13.39 -1.93 4.81
C ILE A 155 -12.52 -1.04 5.71
N LEU A 156 -12.19 0.18 5.25
CA LEU A 156 -11.43 1.16 6.04
C LEU A 156 -12.13 1.48 7.36
N ASN A 157 -13.45 1.61 7.35
CA ASN A 157 -14.25 1.88 8.55
C ASN A 157 -14.30 0.68 9.51
N LYS A 158 -14.25 -0.55 8.99
CA LYS A 158 -14.32 -1.78 9.79
C LYS A 158 -12.98 -2.22 10.36
N ASN A 159 -11.88 -1.99 9.64
CA ASN A 159 -10.57 -2.52 10.02
C ASN A 159 -9.50 -1.43 9.94
N LYS A 160 -9.02 -1.00 11.10
CA LYS A 160 -7.98 0.03 11.25
C LYS A 160 -6.59 -0.36 10.74
N TYR A 161 -6.39 -1.63 10.38
CA TYR A 161 -5.12 -2.10 9.82
C TYR A 161 -4.86 -1.53 8.43
N TYR A 162 -5.94 -1.32 7.65
CA TYR A 162 -5.84 -0.87 6.27
C TYR A 162 -5.85 0.65 6.14
N ASN A 163 -5.06 1.13 5.21
CA ASN A 163 -5.06 2.52 4.76
C ASN A 163 -5.62 2.61 3.32
N SER A 164 -6.00 3.81 2.91
CA SER A 164 -6.44 4.04 1.54
C SER A 164 -5.34 3.64 0.55
N GLY A 165 -5.72 2.86 -0.46
CA GLY A 165 -4.80 2.34 -1.46
C GLY A 165 -4.17 1.00 -1.12
N ASP A 166 -4.41 0.43 0.07
CA ASP A 166 -3.96 -0.93 0.38
C ASP A 166 -4.67 -1.97 -0.47
N LEU A 167 -4.03 -3.12 -0.60
CA LEU A 167 -4.59 -4.29 -1.29
C LEU A 167 -5.12 -5.30 -0.28
N ILE A 168 -6.26 -5.90 -0.61
CA ILE A 168 -6.92 -6.94 0.19
C ILE A 168 -7.45 -8.04 -0.72
N GLY A 169 -7.44 -9.28 -0.25
CA GLY A 169 -8.12 -10.41 -0.90
C GLY A 169 -9.62 -10.21 -0.92
N LYS A 170 -10.21 -10.23 -2.11
CA LYS A 170 -11.65 -9.96 -2.32
C LYS A 170 -12.46 -11.23 -2.32
N GLN A 171 -11.92 -12.35 -2.79
CA GLN A 171 -12.62 -13.58 -3.02
C GLN A 171 -11.68 -14.80 -2.88
N GLY A 172 -12.24 -16.00 -2.70
CA GLY A 172 -11.53 -17.27 -2.72
C GLY A 172 -10.49 -17.40 -1.61
N VAL A 173 -9.40 -18.10 -1.91
CA VAL A 173 -8.27 -18.36 -1.00
C VAL A 173 -7.63 -17.05 -0.55
N GLU A 174 -7.49 -16.07 -1.43
CA GLU A 174 -6.93 -14.75 -1.10
C GLU A 174 -7.73 -14.03 -0.01
N GLN A 175 -9.05 -14.17 0.01
CA GLN A 175 -9.90 -13.59 1.04
C GLN A 175 -9.87 -14.41 2.33
N GLN A 176 -10.00 -15.73 2.22
CA GLN A 176 -10.10 -16.62 3.38
C GLN A 176 -8.81 -16.62 4.22
N TYR A 177 -7.66 -16.57 3.54
CA TYR A 177 -6.34 -16.59 4.18
C TYR A 177 -5.64 -15.24 4.13
N GLU A 178 -6.42 -14.14 4.03
CA GLU A 178 -5.87 -12.78 3.95
C GLU A 178 -4.85 -12.47 5.06
N GLU A 179 -5.18 -12.80 6.31
CA GLU A 179 -4.29 -12.50 7.44
C GLU A 179 -2.98 -13.28 7.40
N THR A 180 -3.00 -14.50 6.89
CA THR A 180 -1.81 -15.33 6.71
C THR A 180 -0.96 -14.84 5.55
N LEU A 181 -1.59 -14.51 4.43
CA LEU A 181 -0.93 -14.15 3.19
C LEU A 181 -0.38 -12.72 3.17
N ARG A 182 -1.08 -11.74 3.79
CA ARG A 182 -0.74 -10.32 3.69
C ARG A 182 0.54 -9.92 4.40
N GLY A 183 1.00 -10.71 5.40
CA GLY A 183 2.11 -10.34 6.28
C GLY A 183 1.80 -9.16 7.21
N ILE A 184 2.85 -8.57 7.78
CA ILE A 184 2.75 -7.45 8.72
C ILE A 184 3.53 -6.27 8.14
N LYS A 185 2.86 -5.11 8.01
CA LYS A 185 3.49 -3.89 7.50
C LYS A 185 4.59 -3.41 8.45
N GLY A 186 5.69 -2.98 7.87
CA GLY A 186 6.69 -2.19 8.56
C GLY A 186 6.28 -0.72 8.64
N VAL A 187 6.76 -0.03 9.65
CA VAL A 187 6.56 1.41 9.82
C VAL A 187 7.90 2.06 10.10
N LYS A 188 8.27 3.06 9.31
CA LYS A 188 9.45 3.89 9.53
C LYS A 188 8.99 5.29 9.92
N TYR A 189 9.59 5.82 10.98
CA TYR A 189 9.33 7.17 11.48
C TYR A 189 10.48 8.09 11.06
N LEU A 190 10.18 9.03 10.16
CA LEU A 190 11.16 9.96 9.62
C LEU A 190 10.90 11.37 10.16
N LEU A 191 11.97 12.06 10.56
CA LEU A 191 11.92 13.47 10.93
C LEU A 191 11.84 14.36 9.68
N ARG A 192 10.97 15.37 9.72
CA ARG A 192 10.87 16.42 8.71
C ARG A 192 11.21 17.78 9.31
N ASP A 193 11.80 18.66 8.50
CA ASP A 193 11.95 20.06 8.84
C ASP A 193 10.65 20.86 8.58
N LYS A 194 10.70 22.16 8.88
CA LYS A 194 9.61 23.10 8.61
C LYS A 194 9.22 23.22 7.13
N HIS A 195 10.07 22.73 6.22
CA HIS A 195 9.84 22.71 4.78
C HIS A 195 9.41 21.32 4.27
N ASN A 196 9.02 20.40 5.17
CA ASN A 196 8.67 19.00 4.89
C ASN A 196 9.81 18.14 4.31
N LYS A 197 11.06 18.62 4.36
CA LYS A 197 12.22 17.85 3.91
C LYS A 197 12.60 16.83 4.98
N ILE A 198 12.83 15.60 4.57
CA ILE A 198 13.29 14.52 5.46
C ILE A 198 14.71 14.83 5.90
N ILE A 199 14.91 14.91 7.22
CA ILE A 199 16.21 15.14 7.85
C ILE A 199 16.89 13.81 8.17
N GLY A 200 16.12 12.81 8.61
CA GLY A 200 16.65 11.50 9.01
C GLY A 200 15.62 10.64 9.76
N PRO A 201 16.05 9.49 10.29
CA PRO A 201 15.17 8.65 11.10
C PRO A 201 14.87 9.31 12.46
N TYR A 202 13.63 9.19 12.92
CA TYR A 202 13.23 9.65 14.24
C TYR A 202 13.89 8.79 15.32
N LYS A 203 14.55 9.44 16.31
CA LYS A 203 15.27 8.77 17.41
C LYS A 203 16.15 7.59 16.95
N ASN A 204 16.88 7.78 15.84
CA ASN A 204 17.74 6.76 15.24
C ASN A 204 17.02 5.45 14.89
N GLY A 205 15.71 5.51 14.56
CA GLY A 205 14.94 4.35 14.14
C GLY A 205 14.47 3.43 15.28
N GLN A 206 14.59 3.84 16.54
CA GLN A 206 14.19 3.00 17.69
C GLN A 206 12.71 2.57 17.69
N PHE A 207 11.86 3.32 17.01
CA PHE A 207 10.43 3.04 16.89
C PHE A 207 10.04 2.37 15.57
N ASP A 208 11.02 2.15 14.70
CA ASP A 208 10.77 1.52 13.41
C ASP A 208 10.43 0.05 13.61
N THR A 209 9.46 -0.42 12.84
CA THR A 209 9.11 -1.84 12.76
C THR A 209 9.45 -2.36 11.38
N ILE A 210 10.07 -3.53 11.31
CA ILE A 210 10.43 -4.17 10.04
C ILE A 210 9.21 -4.87 9.48
N ALA A 211 8.98 -4.75 8.17
CA ALA A 211 7.95 -5.50 7.47
C ALA A 211 8.23 -7.00 7.56
N GLN A 212 7.21 -7.79 7.88
CA GLN A 212 7.29 -9.25 7.92
C GLN A 212 6.50 -9.82 6.75
N GLN A 213 7.18 -10.62 5.93
CA GLN A 213 6.55 -11.28 4.79
C GLN A 213 5.38 -12.18 5.22
N GLY A 214 4.36 -12.27 4.38
CA GLY A 214 3.27 -13.23 4.54
C GLY A 214 3.76 -14.66 4.50
N LYS A 215 3.04 -15.56 5.19
CA LYS A 215 3.35 -16.98 5.17
C LYS A 215 2.86 -17.61 3.88
N ASP A 216 3.65 -18.51 3.33
CA ASP A 216 3.28 -19.29 2.18
C ASP A 216 2.15 -20.29 2.53
N LEU A 217 1.33 -20.59 1.54
CA LEU A 217 0.19 -21.47 1.68
C LEU A 217 0.30 -22.62 0.69
N THR A 218 0.22 -23.86 1.19
CA THR A 218 0.09 -25.06 0.34
C THR A 218 -1.36 -25.49 0.33
N LEU A 219 -1.94 -25.57 -0.85
CA LEU A 219 -3.32 -26.02 -1.06
C LEU A 219 -3.36 -27.54 -1.26
N THR A 220 -4.50 -28.12 -1.00
CA THR A 220 -4.78 -29.54 -1.27
C THR A 220 -5.02 -29.84 -2.76
N ILE A 221 -5.05 -28.80 -3.59
CA ILE A 221 -5.24 -28.90 -5.03
C ILE A 221 -4.06 -29.62 -5.68
N ASP A 222 -4.36 -30.52 -6.61
CA ASP A 222 -3.41 -31.05 -7.58
C ASP A 222 -3.60 -30.30 -8.91
N HIS A 223 -2.58 -29.56 -9.33
CA HIS A 223 -2.66 -28.73 -10.52
C HIS A 223 -2.85 -29.57 -11.80
N GLU A 224 -2.20 -30.70 -11.92
CA GLU A 224 -2.30 -31.53 -13.13
C GLU A 224 -3.71 -32.11 -13.26
N LEU A 225 -4.30 -32.59 -12.13
CA LEU A 225 -5.68 -33.02 -12.11
C LEU A 225 -6.66 -31.90 -12.42
N GLN A 226 -6.43 -30.72 -11.88
CA GLN A 226 -7.24 -29.54 -12.15
C GLN A 226 -7.21 -29.14 -13.63
N LYS A 227 -6.01 -29.15 -14.23
CA LYS A 227 -5.83 -28.90 -15.66
C LYS A 227 -6.57 -29.92 -16.51
N TYR A 228 -6.41 -31.20 -16.21
CA TYR A 228 -7.12 -32.28 -16.91
C TYR A 228 -8.63 -32.09 -16.83
N GLY A 229 -9.18 -31.78 -15.64
CA GLY A 229 -10.60 -31.50 -15.48
C GLY A 229 -11.06 -30.28 -16.32
N THR A 230 -10.24 -29.24 -16.40
CA THR A 230 -10.52 -28.05 -17.23
C THR A 230 -10.55 -28.40 -18.72
N ASP A 231 -9.60 -29.21 -19.18
CA ASP A 231 -9.53 -29.65 -20.58
C ASP A 231 -10.75 -30.49 -20.96
N LEU A 232 -11.23 -31.36 -20.05
CA LEU A 232 -12.46 -32.11 -20.26
C LEU A 232 -13.73 -31.27 -20.37
N MET A 233 -13.70 -30.07 -19.79
CA MET A 233 -14.82 -29.11 -19.77
C MET A 233 -14.84 -28.16 -20.94
N ILE A 234 -13.87 -28.19 -21.85
CA ILE A 234 -13.84 -27.33 -23.04
C ILE A 234 -15.18 -27.50 -23.81
N ASN A 235 -15.81 -26.36 -24.11
CA ASN A 235 -17.13 -26.27 -24.79
C ASN A 235 -18.30 -26.93 -24.01
N LYS A 236 -18.16 -27.21 -22.73
CA LYS A 236 -19.23 -27.74 -21.87
C LYS A 236 -19.59 -26.72 -20.78
N ARG A 237 -20.82 -26.84 -20.26
CA ARG A 237 -21.28 -26.09 -19.10
C ARG A 237 -21.49 -27.06 -17.94
N GLY A 238 -20.82 -26.82 -16.82
CA GLY A 238 -20.92 -27.70 -15.63
C GLY A 238 -19.80 -27.43 -14.66
N GLY A 239 -19.68 -28.25 -13.63
CA GLY A 239 -18.61 -28.26 -12.66
C GLY A 239 -18.11 -29.68 -12.42
N ILE A 240 -16.83 -29.84 -12.17
CA ILE A 240 -16.21 -31.08 -11.75
C ILE A 240 -15.66 -30.85 -10.35
N VAL A 241 -15.99 -31.75 -9.43
CA VAL A 241 -15.43 -31.79 -8.07
C VAL A 241 -14.87 -33.17 -7.83
N ALA A 242 -13.61 -33.26 -7.46
CA ALA A 242 -12.95 -34.49 -7.04
C ALA A 242 -12.48 -34.33 -5.60
N ILE A 243 -12.85 -35.24 -4.73
CA ILE A 243 -12.47 -35.21 -3.31
C ILE A 243 -11.93 -36.60 -2.94
N GLU A 244 -10.79 -36.65 -2.30
CA GLU A 244 -10.26 -37.88 -1.74
C GLU A 244 -11.01 -38.23 -0.46
N PRO A 245 -11.72 -39.40 -0.42
CA PRO A 245 -12.60 -39.69 0.71
C PRO A 245 -11.89 -39.92 2.04
N LYS A 246 -10.59 -40.30 1.99
CA LYS A 246 -9.83 -40.64 3.21
C LYS A 246 -9.31 -39.38 3.92
N THR A 247 -8.92 -38.37 3.18
CA THR A 247 -8.27 -37.16 3.71
C THR A 247 -9.17 -35.91 3.65
N GLY A 248 -10.19 -35.93 2.80
CA GLY A 248 -11.06 -34.79 2.53
C GLY A 248 -10.46 -33.76 1.61
N GLU A 249 -9.32 -34.07 0.99
CA GLU A 249 -8.62 -33.18 0.06
C GLU A 249 -9.26 -33.15 -1.33
#